data_cff297edfce3980dc73bbb317b005101
#
_entry.id   cff297edfce3980dc73bbb317b005101
#
_cell.length_a   1.000
_cell.length_b   1.000
_cell.length_c   1.000
_cell.angle_alpha   90.00
_cell.angle_beta   90.00
_cell.angle_gamma   90.00
#
_symmetry.space_group_name_H-M   'P 1'
#
loop_
_entity.id
_entity.type
_entity.pdbx_description
1 polymer ?
#
loop_
_entity_poly.entity_id
_entity_poly.type
_entity_poly.pdbx_seq_one_letter_code
_entity_poly.pdbx_strand_id
1 'polypeptide(L)'
;LISAIVGTHFAFEHNYVLALFCLMLCGFFDSFDGIVARSKKDRTEEEKKFGIQIDSLVDLISFGVYPAIIAYSMGFKSFPCLIIFIIYILGAVIRLGYFNVMEDMRQQQTTEKRKYYQGLPVTSSCLIFPMIYCLTVCLSVPQAQFVYLIGLLVVGILFVANIKVIKPDFKGVLGLIGFGIILLIILIIKGVVLI
;
A
#
# COMPACT_ATOMS: atom_id res chain seq x y z
N LEU A 1 11.05 -0.85 0.89
CA LEU A 1 11.45 -0.74 2.31
C LEU A 1 12.14 0.60 2.61
N ILE A 2 13.25 0.96 1.94
CA ILE A 2 14.01 2.20 2.21
C ILE A 2 13.09 3.42 2.18
N SER A 3 12.25 3.55 1.16
CA SER A 3 11.29 4.65 1.03
C SER A 3 10.31 4.71 2.20
N ALA A 4 9.82 3.55 2.70
CA ALA A 4 8.94 3.51 3.87
C ALA A 4 9.63 4.00 5.15
N ILE A 5 10.90 3.64 5.35
CA ILE A 5 11.70 4.10 6.51
C ILE A 5 11.92 5.62 6.44
N VAL A 6 12.34 6.13 5.28
CA VAL A 6 12.54 7.58 5.06
C VAL A 6 11.21 8.33 5.24
N GLY A 7 10.13 7.78 4.70
CA GLY A 7 8.80 8.38 4.85
C GLY A 7 8.29 8.37 6.31
N THR A 8 8.65 7.36 7.10
CA THR A 8 8.36 7.33 8.55
C THR A 8 9.04 8.51 9.26
N HIS A 9 10.29 8.85 8.91
CA HIS A 9 10.94 10.04 9.42
C HIS A 9 10.13 11.31 9.09
N PHE A 10 9.73 11.50 7.84
CA PHE A 10 8.90 12.66 7.47
C PHE A 10 7.53 12.67 8.16
N ALA A 11 6.93 11.51 8.42
CA ALA A 11 5.68 11.43 9.17
C ALA A 11 5.87 11.95 10.61
N PHE A 12 6.95 11.61 11.29
CA PHE A 12 7.26 12.11 12.63
C PHE A 12 7.63 13.60 12.65
N GLU A 13 8.21 14.11 11.57
CA GLU A 13 8.42 15.56 11.36
C GLU A 13 7.12 16.29 10.95
N HIS A 14 5.96 15.61 10.98
CA HIS A 14 4.65 16.14 10.57
C HIS A 14 4.58 16.61 9.11
N ASN A 15 5.55 16.23 8.27
CA ASN A 15 5.53 16.50 6.84
C ASN A 15 4.79 15.40 6.09
N TYR A 16 3.46 15.45 6.15
CA TYR A 16 2.61 14.39 5.56
C TYR A 16 2.66 14.34 4.04
N VAL A 17 2.99 15.44 3.38
CA VAL A 17 3.15 15.48 1.92
C VAL A 17 4.33 14.61 1.51
N LEU A 18 5.51 14.79 2.12
CA LEU A 18 6.68 13.97 1.84
C LEU A 18 6.48 12.53 2.33
N ALA A 19 5.81 12.32 3.45
CA ALA A 19 5.46 10.97 3.91
C ALA A 19 4.60 10.23 2.87
N LEU A 20 3.54 10.84 2.37
CA LEU A 20 2.67 10.24 1.35
C LEU A 20 3.37 10.09 0.00
N PHE A 21 4.26 11.01 -0.36
CA PHE A 21 5.13 10.85 -1.52
C PHE A 21 6.01 9.60 -1.40
N CYS A 22 6.63 9.37 -0.23
CA CYS A 22 7.41 8.16 0.02
C CYS A 22 6.54 6.89 -0.05
N LEU A 23 5.27 6.93 0.36
CA LEU A 23 4.33 5.82 0.21
C LEU A 23 4.06 5.51 -1.27
N MET A 24 3.88 6.54 -2.10
CA MET A 24 3.73 6.37 -3.55
C MET A 24 4.99 5.78 -4.18
N LEU A 25 6.19 6.21 -3.74
CA LEU A 25 7.46 5.61 -4.17
C LEU A 25 7.58 4.14 -3.78
N CYS A 26 7.03 3.71 -2.62
CA CYS A 26 6.97 2.28 -2.29
C CYS A 26 6.22 1.50 -3.36
N GLY A 27 5.03 1.95 -3.77
CA GLY A 27 4.25 1.30 -4.83
C GLY A 27 4.92 1.35 -6.21
N PHE A 28 5.64 2.43 -6.50
CA PHE A 28 6.44 2.54 -7.73
C PHE A 28 7.53 1.47 -7.75
N PHE A 29 8.36 1.36 -6.72
CA PHE A 29 9.44 0.38 -6.67
C PHE A 29 8.91 -1.05 -6.65
N ASP A 30 7.82 -1.34 -5.90
CA ASP A 30 7.15 -2.64 -5.90
C ASP A 30 6.74 -3.09 -7.32
N SER A 31 6.29 -2.15 -8.15
CA SER A 31 5.93 -2.46 -9.55
C SER A 31 7.11 -2.94 -10.39
N PHE A 32 8.36 -2.60 -10.02
CA PHE A 32 9.56 -2.92 -10.76
C PHE A 32 10.35 -4.11 -10.21
N ASP A 33 10.29 -4.37 -8.91
CA ASP A 33 11.10 -5.44 -8.29
C ASP A 33 10.78 -6.83 -8.82
N GLY A 34 9.51 -7.13 -9.08
CA GLY A 34 9.09 -8.36 -9.75
C GLY A 34 9.62 -8.49 -11.19
N ILE A 35 9.86 -7.37 -11.91
CA ILE A 35 10.47 -7.39 -13.24
C ILE A 35 11.96 -7.69 -13.12
N VAL A 36 12.64 -7.01 -12.20
CA VAL A 36 14.06 -7.21 -11.92
C VAL A 36 14.32 -8.64 -11.43
N ALA A 37 13.51 -9.14 -10.50
CA ALA A 37 13.63 -10.50 -10.01
C ALA A 37 13.52 -11.56 -11.14
N ARG A 38 12.60 -11.37 -12.09
CA ARG A 38 12.43 -12.28 -13.25
C ARG A 38 13.49 -12.17 -14.32
N SER A 39 14.35 -11.16 -14.29
CA SER A 39 15.46 -11.03 -15.26
C SER A 39 16.55 -12.10 -15.08
N LYS A 40 16.71 -12.63 -13.86
CA LYS A 40 17.59 -13.78 -13.60
C LYS A 40 16.91 -15.08 -14.05
N LYS A 41 17.39 -15.69 -15.14
CA LYS A 41 16.78 -16.89 -15.76
C LYS A 41 17.04 -18.19 -14.97
N ASP A 42 18.21 -18.32 -14.32
CA ASP A 42 18.67 -19.53 -13.64
C ASP A 42 18.41 -19.47 -12.12
N ARG A 43 17.17 -19.13 -11.72
CA ARG A 43 16.77 -19.10 -10.31
C ARG A 43 16.44 -20.50 -9.81
N THR A 44 17.03 -20.89 -8.67
CA THR A 44 16.63 -22.11 -7.96
C THR A 44 15.23 -21.96 -7.35
N GLU A 45 14.59 -23.09 -7.00
CA GLU A 45 13.29 -23.04 -6.31
C GLU A 45 13.38 -22.37 -4.94
N GLU A 46 14.51 -22.53 -4.24
CA GLU A 46 14.77 -21.85 -2.96
C GLU A 46 14.85 -20.33 -3.14
N GLU A 47 15.59 -19.85 -4.16
CA GLU A 47 15.67 -18.42 -4.48
C GLU A 47 14.32 -17.81 -4.84
N LYS A 48 13.46 -18.55 -5.55
CA LYS A 48 12.09 -18.11 -5.88
C LYS A 48 11.24 -17.98 -4.63
N LYS A 49 11.22 -19.02 -3.77
CA LYS A 49 10.46 -19.02 -2.52
C LYS A 49 10.94 -17.92 -1.56
N PHE A 50 12.26 -17.78 -1.42
CA PHE A 50 12.85 -16.72 -0.59
C PHE A 50 12.43 -15.33 -1.09
N GLY A 51 12.48 -15.09 -2.42
CA GLY A 51 12.05 -13.85 -3.03
C GLY A 51 10.59 -13.49 -2.70
N ILE A 52 9.68 -14.47 -2.79
CA ILE A 52 8.25 -14.29 -2.45
C ILE A 52 8.08 -13.89 -0.96
N GLN A 53 8.85 -14.51 -0.05
CA GLN A 53 8.76 -14.18 1.37
C GLN A 53 9.29 -12.78 1.67
N ILE A 54 10.44 -12.40 1.11
CA ILE A 54 11.02 -11.06 1.28
C ILE A 54 10.07 -10.00 0.75
N ASP A 55 9.50 -10.20 -0.44
CA ASP A 55 8.53 -9.33 -1.07
C ASP A 55 7.32 -9.07 -0.13
N SER A 56 6.72 -10.15 0.38
CA SER A 56 5.59 -10.04 1.31
C SER A 56 5.94 -9.34 2.64
N LEU A 57 7.15 -9.53 3.16
CA LEU A 57 7.60 -8.84 4.38
C LEU A 57 7.83 -7.34 4.13
N VAL A 58 8.39 -6.99 2.98
CA VAL A 58 8.58 -5.59 2.57
C VAL A 58 7.24 -4.92 2.32
N ASP A 59 6.30 -5.62 1.66
CA ASP A 59 4.95 -5.14 1.42
C ASP A 59 4.18 -4.89 2.73
N LEU A 60 4.31 -5.80 3.69
CA LEU A 60 3.69 -5.63 5.01
C LEU A 60 4.17 -4.35 5.69
N ILE A 61 5.48 -4.08 5.66
CA ILE A 61 6.04 -2.86 6.25
C ILE A 61 5.59 -1.62 5.47
N SER A 62 5.70 -1.66 4.14
CA SER A 62 5.47 -0.50 3.27
C SER A 62 4.00 -0.12 3.14
N PHE A 63 3.09 -1.10 3.10
CA PHE A 63 1.67 -0.88 2.84
C PHE A 63 0.76 -1.28 4.00
N GLY A 64 1.24 -2.13 4.93
CA GLY A 64 0.51 -2.52 6.13
C GLY A 64 0.86 -1.66 7.35
N VAL A 65 2.14 -1.48 7.66
CA VAL A 65 2.56 -0.78 8.89
C VAL A 65 2.69 0.73 8.66
N TYR A 66 3.35 1.13 7.59
CA TYR A 66 3.69 2.52 7.34
C TYR A 66 2.48 3.48 7.25
N PRO A 67 1.34 3.16 6.58
CA PRO A 67 0.16 4.02 6.61
C PRO A 67 -0.43 4.20 8.02
N ALA A 68 -0.34 3.18 8.89
CA ALA A 68 -0.76 3.30 10.28
C ALA A 68 0.19 4.22 11.09
N ILE A 69 1.50 4.21 10.80
CA ILE A 69 2.47 5.14 11.40
C ILE A 69 2.15 6.57 11.01
N ILE A 70 1.79 6.83 9.74
CA ILE A 70 1.36 8.16 9.30
C ILE A 70 0.16 8.64 10.14
N ALA A 71 -0.88 7.82 10.33
CA ALA A 71 -2.02 8.17 11.15
C ALA A 71 -1.63 8.40 12.61
N TYR A 72 -0.79 7.56 13.18
CA TYR A 72 -0.30 7.73 14.54
C TYR A 72 0.42 9.08 14.72
N SER A 73 1.24 9.49 13.76
CA SER A 73 1.95 10.77 13.77
C SER A 73 1.00 11.97 13.61
N MET A 74 -0.18 11.77 13.02
CA MET A 74 -1.27 12.78 12.94
C MET A 74 -1.94 13.03 14.31
N GLY A 75 -1.57 12.30 15.36
CA GLY A 75 -2.08 12.51 16.73
C GLY A 75 -3.12 11.48 17.19
N PHE A 76 -3.43 10.45 16.40
CA PHE A 76 -4.35 9.37 16.79
C PHE A 76 -3.69 8.37 17.76
N LYS A 77 -3.50 8.78 19.02
CA LYS A 77 -2.80 7.99 20.05
C LYS A 77 -3.74 7.34 21.07
N SER A 78 -5.06 7.56 20.95
CA SER A 78 -6.04 6.99 21.87
C SER A 78 -6.20 5.48 21.67
N PHE A 79 -6.64 4.78 22.71
CA PHE A 79 -6.84 3.32 22.67
C PHE A 79 -7.80 2.87 21.55
N PRO A 80 -8.94 3.52 21.28
CA PRO A 80 -9.79 3.18 20.13
C PRO A 80 -9.07 3.30 18.79
N CYS A 81 -8.17 4.28 18.60
CA CYS A 81 -7.39 4.42 17.38
C CYS A 81 -6.39 3.26 17.20
N LEU A 82 -5.80 2.78 18.30
CA LEU A 82 -4.93 1.61 18.26
C LEU A 82 -5.66 0.35 17.78
N ILE A 83 -6.94 0.18 18.14
CA ILE A 83 -7.76 -0.93 17.63
C ILE A 83 -7.88 -0.84 16.10
N ILE A 84 -8.09 0.34 15.55
CA ILE A 84 -8.14 0.56 14.10
C ILE A 84 -6.81 0.17 13.44
N PHE A 85 -5.68 0.57 14.02
CA PHE A 85 -4.36 0.20 13.51
C PHE A 85 -4.12 -1.31 13.54
N ILE A 86 -4.53 -1.97 14.64
CA ILE A 86 -4.45 -3.44 14.76
C ILE A 86 -5.29 -4.10 13.67
N ILE A 87 -6.54 -3.68 13.46
CA ILE A 87 -7.41 -4.23 12.40
C ILE A 87 -6.78 -4.05 11.03
N TYR A 88 -6.24 -2.86 10.73
CA TYR A 88 -5.61 -2.56 9.46
C TYR A 88 -4.37 -3.42 9.20
N ILE A 89 -3.43 -3.45 10.16
CA ILE A 89 -2.18 -4.22 10.04
C ILE A 89 -2.47 -5.72 9.98
N LEU A 90 -3.36 -6.22 10.85
CA LEU A 90 -3.75 -7.63 10.85
C LEU A 90 -4.44 -8.02 9.54
N GLY A 91 -5.28 -7.14 8.99
CA GLY A 91 -5.86 -7.32 7.66
C GLY A 91 -4.82 -7.46 6.56
N ALA A 92 -3.75 -6.64 6.59
CA ALA A 92 -2.63 -6.74 5.65
C ALA A 92 -1.86 -8.05 5.82
N VAL A 93 -1.55 -8.48 7.06
CA VAL A 93 -0.89 -9.76 7.36
C VAL A 93 -1.68 -10.93 6.80
N ILE A 94 -2.98 -11.00 7.14
CA ILE A 94 -3.87 -12.08 6.66
C ILE A 94 -3.93 -12.07 5.14
N ARG A 95 -4.05 -10.89 4.53
CA ARG A 95 -4.13 -10.75 3.07
C ARG A 95 -2.89 -11.28 2.36
N LEU A 96 -1.69 -10.91 2.83
CA LEU A 96 -0.43 -11.35 2.23
C LEU A 96 -0.22 -12.85 2.43
N GLY A 97 -0.41 -13.36 3.65
CA GLY A 97 -0.29 -14.78 3.95
C GLY A 97 -1.27 -15.64 3.13
N TYR A 98 -2.55 -15.25 3.09
CA TYR A 98 -3.56 -15.94 2.30
C TYR A 98 -3.24 -15.93 0.80
N PHE A 99 -2.79 -14.78 0.27
CA PHE A 99 -2.42 -14.66 -1.13
C PHE A 99 -1.29 -15.60 -1.52
N ASN A 100 -0.24 -15.70 -0.69
CA ASN A 100 0.90 -16.55 -0.95
C ASN A 100 0.51 -18.04 -0.99
N VAL A 101 -0.29 -18.49 -0.01
CA VAL A 101 -0.79 -19.86 0.03
C VAL A 101 -1.66 -20.19 -1.21
N MET A 102 -2.59 -19.31 -1.54
CA MET A 102 -3.48 -19.51 -2.69
C MET A 102 -2.74 -19.46 -4.02
N GLU A 103 -1.68 -18.67 -4.12
CA GLU A 103 -0.86 -18.60 -5.34
C GLU A 103 0.00 -19.85 -5.49
N ASP A 104 0.60 -20.36 -4.41
CA ASP A 104 1.35 -21.62 -4.43
C ASP A 104 0.45 -22.81 -4.85
N MET A 105 -0.72 -22.95 -4.25
CA MET A 105 -1.72 -23.96 -4.62
C MET A 105 -2.15 -23.86 -6.11
N ARG A 106 -2.36 -22.62 -6.59
CA ARG A 106 -2.73 -22.40 -7.99
C ARG A 106 -1.63 -22.83 -8.95
N GLN A 107 -0.37 -22.47 -8.66
CA GLN A 107 0.78 -22.82 -9.51
C GLN A 107 1.01 -24.33 -9.61
N GLN A 108 0.61 -25.09 -8.58
CA GLN A 108 0.64 -26.56 -8.63
C GLN A 108 -0.46 -27.14 -9.53
N GLN A 109 -1.56 -26.43 -9.78
CA GLN A 109 -2.72 -26.93 -10.52
C GLN A 109 -2.80 -26.42 -11.96
N THR A 110 -2.29 -25.22 -12.25
CA THR A 110 -2.43 -24.57 -13.57
C THR A 110 -1.30 -23.58 -13.86
N THR A 111 -0.97 -23.45 -15.13
CA THR A 111 -0.05 -22.42 -15.66
C THR A 111 -0.77 -21.16 -16.13
N GLU A 112 -2.11 -21.13 -16.11
CA GLU A 112 -2.88 -19.98 -16.54
C GLU A 112 -2.66 -18.76 -15.62
N LYS A 113 -2.69 -17.55 -16.19
CA LYS A 113 -2.57 -16.33 -15.44
C LYS A 113 -3.84 -16.04 -14.63
N ARG A 114 -3.68 -15.64 -13.37
CA ARG A 114 -4.80 -15.21 -12.51
C ARG A 114 -5.52 -14.00 -13.11
N LYS A 115 -6.86 -14.06 -13.21
CA LYS A 115 -7.70 -12.98 -13.73
C LYS A 115 -8.25 -12.07 -12.63
N TYR A 116 -8.42 -12.60 -11.41
CA TYR A 116 -9.00 -11.88 -10.27
C TYR A 116 -8.15 -12.06 -9.02
N TYR A 117 -8.08 -11.02 -8.24
CA TYR A 117 -7.61 -11.09 -6.85
C TYR A 117 -8.81 -11.26 -5.93
N GLN A 118 -8.61 -11.93 -4.81
CA GLN A 118 -9.59 -12.08 -3.74
C GLN A 118 -9.23 -11.07 -2.64
N GLY A 119 -10.08 -10.10 -2.39
CA GLY A 119 -9.79 -8.96 -1.51
C GLY A 119 -8.95 -7.86 -2.17
N LEU A 120 -8.90 -6.70 -1.52
CA LEU A 120 -8.11 -5.56 -1.99
C LEU A 120 -6.60 -5.88 -1.91
N PRO A 121 -5.79 -5.62 -2.96
CA PRO A 121 -4.33 -5.74 -2.86
C PRO A 121 -3.76 -4.75 -1.83
N VAL A 122 -2.79 -5.18 -1.00
CA VAL A 122 -2.19 -4.29 0.02
C VAL A 122 -1.46 -3.11 -0.62
N THR A 123 -0.85 -3.32 -1.77
CA THR A 123 -0.15 -2.29 -2.55
C THR A 123 -1.06 -1.13 -2.99
N SER A 124 -2.40 -1.35 -3.08
CA SER A 124 -3.35 -0.28 -3.39
C SER A 124 -3.34 0.87 -2.37
N SER A 125 -2.83 0.63 -1.17
CA SER A 125 -2.63 1.65 -0.13
C SER A 125 -1.77 2.82 -0.62
N CYS A 126 -0.80 2.59 -1.52
CA CYS A 126 0.07 3.64 -2.06
C CYS A 126 -0.67 4.68 -2.93
N LEU A 127 -1.87 4.38 -3.40
CA LEU A 127 -2.72 5.33 -4.13
C LEU A 127 -3.91 5.79 -3.29
N ILE A 128 -4.51 4.91 -2.48
CA ILE A 128 -5.70 5.21 -1.69
C ILE A 128 -5.42 6.30 -0.65
N PHE A 129 -4.35 6.19 0.14
CA PHE A 129 -4.08 7.17 1.20
C PHE A 129 -3.65 8.54 0.67
N PRO A 130 -2.76 8.67 -0.35
CA PRO A 130 -2.55 9.94 -1.02
C PRO A 130 -3.82 10.54 -1.61
N MET A 131 -4.69 9.71 -2.22
CA MET A 131 -5.98 10.16 -2.76
C MET A 131 -6.88 10.72 -1.63
N ILE A 132 -7.03 10.01 -0.52
CA ILE A 132 -7.78 10.49 0.65
C ILE A 132 -7.24 11.84 1.10
N TYR A 133 -5.93 11.95 1.25
CA TYR A 133 -5.29 13.20 1.67
C TYR A 133 -5.51 14.34 0.67
N CYS A 134 -5.49 14.08 -0.63
CA CYS A 134 -5.79 15.07 -1.67
C CYS A 134 -7.25 15.51 -1.63
N LEU A 135 -8.20 14.59 -1.47
CA LEU A 135 -9.64 14.88 -1.43
C LEU A 135 -10.05 15.69 -0.20
N THR A 136 -9.28 15.63 0.88
CA THR A 136 -9.55 16.38 2.12
C THR A 136 -9.02 17.81 2.11
N VAL A 137 -8.62 18.35 0.94
CA VAL A 137 -8.13 19.73 0.79
C VAL A 137 -9.12 20.79 1.32
N CYS A 138 -10.41 20.56 1.13
CA CYS A 138 -11.47 21.52 1.56
C CYS A 138 -11.91 21.33 3.03
N LEU A 139 -11.33 20.37 3.74
CA LEU A 139 -11.67 20.07 5.13
C LEU A 139 -10.70 20.77 6.10
N SER A 140 -11.15 21.02 7.31
CA SER A 140 -10.26 21.43 8.39
C SER A 140 -9.25 20.29 8.69
N VAL A 141 -8.08 20.65 9.24
CA VAL A 141 -7.03 19.67 9.55
C VAL A 141 -7.54 18.49 10.39
N PRO A 142 -8.30 18.68 11.49
CA PRO A 142 -8.83 17.56 12.26
C PRO A 142 -9.79 16.67 11.46
N GLN A 143 -10.63 17.26 10.60
CA GLN A 143 -11.55 16.51 9.75
C GLN A 143 -10.79 15.67 8.72
N ALA A 144 -9.78 16.25 8.08
CA ALA A 144 -8.93 15.54 7.11
C ALA A 144 -8.22 14.35 7.75
N GLN A 145 -7.66 14.54 8.94
CA GLN A 145 -7.02 13.48 9.71
C GLN A 145 -8.02 12.37 10.10
N PHE A 146 -9.23 12.74 10.52
CA PHE A 146 -10.27 11.77 10.85
C PHE A 146 -10.72 10.95 9.65
N VAL A 147 -10.84 11.55 8.45
CA VAL A 147 -11.14 10.81 7.21
C VAL A 147 -10.02 9.83 6.88
N TYR A 148 -8.75 10.19 7.13
CA TYR A 148 -7.63 9.27 6.96
C TYR A 148 -7.74 8.06 7.90
N LEU A 149 -8.09 8.27 9.18
CA LEU A 149 -8.29 7.21 10.16
C LEU A 149 -9.43 6.25 9.76
N ILE A 150 -10.57 6.80 9.30
CA ILE A 150 -11.68 6.00 8.77
C ILE A 150 -11.23 5.21 7.53
N GLY A 151 -10.42 5.84 6.67
CA GLY A 151 -9.81 5.18 5.52
C GLY A 151 -9.01 3.94 5.90
N LEU A 152 -8.21 4.00 6.99
CA LEU A 152 -7.49 2.83 7.51
C LEU A 152 -8.45 1.71 7.90
N LEU A 153 -9.52 2.02 8.64
CA LEU A 153 -10.50 1.00 9.04
C LEU A 153 -11.15 0.34 7.83
N VAL A 154 -11.61 1.14 6.87
CA VAL A 154 -12.29 0.63 5.66
C VAL A 154 -11.32 -0.21 4.82
N VAL A 155 -10.11 0.26 4.56
CA VAL A 155 -9.11 -0.45 3.76
C VAL A 155 -8.69 -1.75 4.46
N GLY A 156 -8.49 -1.73 5.78
CA GLY A 156 -8.17 -2.92 6.57
C GLY A 156 -9.24 -4.02 6.47
N ILE A 157 -10.52 -3.63 6.49
CA ILE A 157 -11.64 -4.55 6.26
C ILE A 157 -11.63 -5.06 4.82
N LEU A 158 -11.37 -4.20 3.83
CA LEU A 158 -11.35 -4.57 2.41
C LEU A 158 -10.19 -5.53 2.06
N PHE A 159 -9.10 -5.54 2.81
CA PHE A 159 -8.00 -6.51 2.63
C PHE A 159 -8.48 -7.95 2.81
N VAL A 160 -9.35 -8.19 3.80
CA VAL A 160 -9.88 -9.54 4.13
C VAL A 160 -11.26 -9.82 3.55
N ALA A 161 -11.91 -8.81 2.96
CA ALA A 161 -13.23 -8.97 2.37
C ALA A 161 -13.21 -9.95 1.19
N ASN A 162 -14.21 -10.82 1.09
CA ASN A 162 -14.34 -11.77 -0.02
C ASN A 162 -14.91 -11.09 -1.27
N ILE A 163 -14.18 -10.12 -1.79
CA ILE A 163 -14.52 -9.41 -3.03
C ILE A 163 -13.55 -9.81 -4.15
N LYS A 164 -14.08 -9.94 -5.36
CA LYS A 164 -13.28 -10.22 -6.55
C LYS A 164 -12.81 -8.90 -7.16
N VAL A 165 -11.52 -8.63 -7.07
CA VAL A 165 -10.89 -7.46 -7.69
C VAL A 165 -10.26 -7.89 -9.00
N ILE A 166 -10.60 -7.22 -10.09
CA ILE A 166 -10.05 -7.52 -11.41
C ILE A 166 -8.54 -7.20 -11.39
N LYS A 167 -7.72 -8.17 -11.80
CA LYS A 167 -6.28 -7.91 -12.00
C LYS A 167 -6.15 -6.94 -13.18
N PRO A 168 -5.51 -5.75 -13.00
CA PRO A 168 -5.34 -4.82 -14.10
C PRO A 168 -4.49 -5.45 -15.20
N ASP A 169 -4.94 -5.31 -16.44
CA ASP A 169 -4.17 -5.59 -17.63
C ASP A 169 -3.13 -4.48 -17.87
N PHE A 170 -2.36 -4.56 -18.96
CA PHE A 170 -1.34 -3.56 -19.27
C PHE A 170 -1.92 -2.14 -19.37
N LYS A 171 -3.12 -1.98 -19.94
CA LYS A 171 -3.79 -0.67 -20.03
C LYS A 171 -4.25 -0.17 -18.66
N GLY A 172 -4.75 -1.08 -17.82
CA GLY A 172 -5.13 -0.77 -16.44
C GLY A 172 -3.94 -0.33 -15.59
N VAL A 173 -2.78 -1.00 -15.74
CA VAL A 173 -1.54 -0.59 -15.05
C VAL A 173 -1.10 0.80 -15.52
N LEU A 174 -1.14 1.08 -16.82
CA LEU A 174 -0.80 2.40 -17.36
C LEU A 174 -1.76 3.49 -16.82
N GLY A 175 -3.05 3.17 -16.71
CA GLY A 175 -4.04 4.05 -16.09
C GLY A 175 -3.74 4.34 -14.61
N LEU A 176 -3.35 3.32 -13.84
CA LEU A 176 -2.96 3.50 -12.43
C LEU A 176 -1.69 4.35 -12.28
N ILE A 177 -0.71 4.18 -13.17
CA ILE A 177 0.49 5.03 -13.20
C ILE A 177 0.10 6.48 -13.52
N GLY A 178 -0.73 6.71 -14.54
CA GLY A 178 -1.22 8.04 -14.89
C GLY A 178 -1.98 8.70 -13.72
N PHE A 179 -2.84 7.94 -13.04
CA PHE A 179 -3.54 8.40 -11.84
C PHE A 179 -2.56 8.73 -10.71
N GLY A 180 -1.53 7.89 -10.49
CA GLY A 180 -0.47 8.16 -9.52
C GLY A 180 0.28 9.46 -9.81
N ILE A 181 0.60 9.75 -11.08
CA ILE A 181 1.26 10.99 -11.49
C ILE A 181 0.36 12.20 -11.18
N ILE A 182 -0.94 12.12 -11.47
CA ILE A 182 -1.90 13.20 -11.14
C ILE A 182 -1.94 13.44 -9.63
N LEU A 183 -2.04 12.39 -8.82
CA LEU A 183 -2.01 12.50 -7.36
C LEU A 183 -0.70 13.14 -6.87
N LEU A 184 0.42 12.77 -7.47
CA LEU A 184 1.73 13.33 -7.13
C LEU A 184 1.79 14.83 -7.42
N ILE A 185 1.30 15.27 -8.58
CA ILE A 185 1.24 16.70 -8.93
C ILE A 185 0.37 17.46 -7.92
N ILE A 186 -0.80 16.92 -7.56
CA ILE A 186 -1.70 17.53 -6.56
C ILE A 186 -1.00 17.62 -5.19
N LEU A 187 -0.29 16.58 -4.76
CA LEU A 187 0.46 16.57 -3.50
C LEU A 187 1.56 17.63 -3.47
N ILE A 188 2.32 17.78 -4.57
CA ILE A 188 3.37 18.80 -4.69
C ILE A 188 2.77 20.20 -4.61
N ILE A 189 1.70 20.47 -5.37
CA ILE A 189 1.01 21.75 -5.34
C ILE A 189 0.50 22.06 -3.91
N LYS A 190 -0.09 21.05 -3.25
CA LYS A 190 -0.56 21.19 -1.85
C LYS A 190 0.60 21.47 -0.89
N GLY A 191 1.74 20.80 -1.07
CA GLY A 191 2.95 21.04 -0.27
C GLY A 191 3.49 22.45 -0.42
N VAL A 192 3.48 23.00 -1.63
CA VAL A 192 3.93 24.39 -1.90
C VAL A 192 2.97 25.45 -1.34
N VAL A 193 1.67 25.18 -1.31
CA VAL A 193 0.66 26.12 -0.80
C VAL A 193 0.60 26.14 0.73
N LEU A 194 1.09 25.10 1.41
CA LEU A 194 1.06 24.98 2.88
C LEU A 194 2.39 25.41 3.55
N ILE A 195 3.41 25.75 2.76
CA ILE A 195 4.65 26.41 3.22
C ILE A 195 4.48 27.93 3.12
#